data_71ea3f5bfe88ed3aca6ddf1e03ae7292
#
_entry.id   71ea3f5bfe88ed3aca6ddf1e03ae7292
#
_cell.length_a   1.000
_cell.length_b   1.000
_cell.length_c   1.000
_cell.angle_alpha   90.00
_cell.angle_beta   90.00
_cell.angle_gamma   90.00
#
_symmetry.space_group_name_H-M   'P 1'
#
loop_
_entity.id
_entity.type
_entity.pdbx_description
1 polymer ?
#
loop_
_entity_poly.entity_id
_entity_poly.type
_entity_poly.pdbx_seq_one_letter_code
_entity_poly.pdbx_strand_id
1 'polypeptide(L)'
;AAGGSELSLNTVVFTAASKFPIKQYFDLDTVRDDFGSTSNEYKFAETYLQGFSGSTIKPYSVFFAEYVNANKAATLIGLSLRSTTLEQLKLVNGTLNVTIDGTLKTGTVNLSTATSFSDAATLIATALTAVVTFDTQLQSFVIASGTTGETSSISFGSGTAADALGLSEVGGAIVNNNTVADTADSALERVTDETLNFAPITDLGFDLDWFKDLAMWVTKQNHRFWLFQ
;
A
#
# COMPACT_ATOMS: atom_id res chain seq x y z
N ALA A 1 27.72 30.80 2.81
CA ALA A 1 27.33 29.72 3.73
C ALA A 1 26.11 29.08 3.13
N ALA A 2 26.25 27.86 2.61
CA ALA A 2 25.11 27.05 2.26
C ALA A 2 24.37 26.75 3.57
N GLY A 3 23.18 27.34 3.75
CA GLY A 3 22.31 26.97 4.85
C GLY A 3 22.07 25.48 4.75
N GLY A 4 22.48 24.70 5.75
CA GLY A 4 22.17 23.31 5.83
C GLY A 4 20.64 23.20 5.75
N SER A 5 20.11 22.50 4.76
CA SER A 5 18.73 22.09 4.77
C SER A 5 18.49 21.36 6.08
N GLU A 6 17.43 21.73 6.80
CA GLU A 6 17.04 20.98 7.99
C GLU A 6 17.00 19.51 7.61
N LEU A 7 17.71 18.68 8.39
CA LEU A 7 17.76 17.27 8.14
C LEU A 7 16.35 16.73 8.23
N SER A 8 15.85 16.12 7.17
CA SER A 8 14.52 15.54 7.21
C SER A 8 14.49 14.45 8.27
N LEU A 9 13.59 14.57 9.23
CA LEU A 9 13.31 13.54 10.22
C LEU A 9 12.28 12.52 9.72
N ASN A 10 11.80 12.67 8.48
CA ASN A 10 10.94 11.65 7.90
C ASN A 10 11.74 10.36 7.71
N THR A 11 11.19 9.25 8.14
CA THR A 11 11.82 7.94 8.03
C THR A 11 11.11 7.07 7.00
N VAL A 12 11.85 6.19 6.36
CA VAL A 12 11.30 5.06 5.61
C VAL A 12 11.44 3.79 6.45
N VAL A 13 10.34 3.09 6.60
CA VAL A 13 10.23 1.84 7.35
C VAL A 13 9.78 0.75 6.39
N PHE A 14 10.64 -0.21 6.13
CA PHE A 14 10.28 -1.37 5.33
C PHE A 14 9.49 -2.38 6.15
N THR A 15 8.40 -2.87 5.59
CA THR A 15 7.55 -3.88 6.22
C THR A 15 6.89 -4.77 5.18
N ALA A 16 6.83 -6.07 5.45
CA ALA A 16 6.08 -7.02 4.62
C ALA A 16 4.55 -6.92 4.82
N ALA A 17 4.10 -6.20 5.85
CA ALA A 17 2.67 -6.01 6.13
C ALA A 17 2.05 -4.89 5.29
N SER A 18 2.85 -4.03 4.65
CA SER A 18 2.32 -2.98 3.78
C SER A 18 1.63 -3.61 2.56
N LYS A 19 0.45 -3.12 2.27
CA LYS A 19 -0.32 -3.45 1.06
C LYS A 19 -0.06 -2.44 -0.06
N PHE A 20 0.55 -1.32 0.28
CA PHE A 20 0.90 -0.23 -0.61
C PHE A 20 2.39 -0.27 -0.94
N PRO A 21 2.80 0.01 -2.19
CA PRO A 21 4.22 0.08 -2.56
C PRO A 21 5.02 1.00 -1.64
N ILE A 22 4.50 2.20 -1.42
CA ILE A 22 4.95 3.19 -0.44
C ILE A 22 3.77 4.09 -0.07
N LYS A 23 3.65 4.45 1.20
CA LYS A 23 2.64 5.41 1.66
C LYS A 23 3.19 6.25 2.81
N GLN A 24 2.95 7.57 2.73
CA GLN A 24 3.31 8.53 3.77
C GLN A 24 2.17 8.69 4.77
N TYR A 25 2.49 8.72 6.05
CA TYR A 25 1.56 8.86 7.15
C TYR A 25 1.96 10.05 8.02
N PHE A 26 1.00 10.91 8.31
CA PHE A 26 1.19 12.11 9.11
C PHE A 26 0.57 12.01 10.51
N ASP A 27 -0.28 11.01 10.73
CA ASP A 27 -1.01 10.80 11.96
C ASP A 27 -1.24 9.30 12.23
N LEU A 28 -1.54 8.98 13.49
CA LEU A 28 -1.75 7.60 13.95
C LEU A 28 -3.09 7.02 13.51
N ASP A 29 -4.09 7.84 13.26
CA ASP A 29 -5.41 7.36 12.87
C ASP A 29 -5.35 6.70 11.50
N THR A 30 -4.63 7.33 10.54
CA THR A 30 -4.40 6.76 9.22
C THR A 30 -3.57 5.46 9.29
N VAL A 31 -2.54 5.40 10.15
CA VAL A 31 -1.76 4.17 10.36
C VAL A 31 -2.63 3.06 10.94
N ARG A 32 -3.46 3.39 11.96
CA ARG A 32 -4.40 2.43 12.54
C ARG A 32 -5.38 1.90 11.50
N ASP A 33 -5.86 2.76 10.64
CA ASP A 33 -6.84 2.39 9.62
C ASP A 33 -6.29 1.42 8.59
N ASP A 34 -5.00 1.51 8.26
CA ASP A 34 -4.36 0.63 7.29
C ASP A 34 -3.79 -0.66 7.91
N PHE A 35 -3.22 -0.56 9.12
CA PHE A 35 -2.47 -1.67 9.74
C PHE A 35 -3.16 -2.27 10.99
N GLY A 36 -4.06 -1.53 11.62
CA GLY A 36 -4.65 -1.90 12.91
C GLY A 36 -3.84 -1.40 14.11
N SER A 37 -4.52 -1.13 15.23
CA SER A 37 -3.92 -0.53 16.44
C SER A 37 -2.94 -1.44 17.20
N THR A 38 -2.90 -2.73 16.89
CA THR A 38 -2.02 -3.71 17.54
C THR A 38 -0.80 -4.08 16.69
N SER A 39 -0.71 -3.58 15.45
CA SER A 39 0.37 -3.88 14.52
C SER A 39 1.72 -3.30 14.98
N ASN A 40 2.80 -3.84 14.46
CA ASN A 40 4.14 -3.30 14.71
C ASN A 40 4.31 -1.93 14.06
N GLU A 41 3.70 -1.71 12.91
CA GLU A 41 3.68 -0.44 12.18
C GLU A 41 3.03 0.66 13.01
N TYR A 42 1.89 0.37 13.64
CA TYR A 42 1.22 1.33 14.52
C TYR A 42 2.07 1.67 15.75
N LYS A 43 2.63 0.67 16.43
CA LYS A 43 3.50 0.88 17.61
C LYS A 43 4.76 1.66 17.25
N PHE A 44 5.35 1.37 16.09
CA PHE A 44 6.49 2.13 15.58
C PHE A 44 6.10 3.59 15.34
N ALA A 45 5.02 3.83 14.59
CA ALA A 45 4.54 5.18 14.28
C ALA A 45 4.17 5.96 15.54
N GLU A 46 3.54 5.31 16.53
CA GLU A 46 3.20 5.92 17.82
C GLU A 46 4.46 6.43 18.52
N THR A 47 5.49 5.60 18.63
CA THR A 47 6.75 5.99 19.26
C THR A 47 7.48 7.07 18.45
N TYR A 48 7.53 6.91 17.12
CA TYR A 48 8.29 7.78 16.24
C TYR A 48 7.68 9.19 16.12
N LEU A 49 6.39 9.30 15.84
CA LEU A 49 5.69 10.58 15.65
C LEU A 49 5.53 11.37 16.97
N GLN A 50 5.47 10.68 18.10
CA GLN A 50 5.44 11.36 19.41
C GLN A 50 6.78 12.00 19.76
N GLY A 51 7.89 11.47 19.23
CA GLY A 51 9.26 11.86 19.59
C GLY A 51 9.58 11.52 21.04
N PHE A 52 10.69 11.99 21.53
CA PHE A 52 11.11 11.78 22.93
C PHE A 52 10.80 13.00 23.80
N SER A 53 10.68 12.78 25.11
CA SER A 53 10.41 13.84 26.08
C SER A 53 11.51 14.91 26.04
N GLY A 54 11.10 16.17 25.86
CA GLY A 54 12.03 17.31 25.77
C GLY A 54 12.51 17.63 24.36
N SER A 55 12.14 16.85 23.33
CA SER A 55 12.41 17.21 21.93
C SER A 55 11.59 18.42 21.52
N THR A 56 12.26 19.43 20.97
CA THR A 56 11.62 20.62 20.36
C THR A 56 11.27 20.40 18.89
N ILE A 57 11.91 19.40 18.26
CA ILE A 57 11.69 19.02 16.86
C ILE A 57 11.20 17.58 16.86
N LYS A 58 10.05 17.36 16.25
CA LYS A 58 9.46 16.02 16.09
C LYS A 58 9.45 15.63 14.61
N PRO A 59 9.50 14.33 14.32
CA PRO A 59 9.26 13.86 12.96
C PRO A 59 7.90 14.34 12.47
N TYR A 60 7.85 14.76 11.21
CA TYR A 60 6.61 15.26 10.60
C TYR A 60 5.77 14.11 10.04
N SER A 61 6.43 13.06 9.55
CA SER A 61 5.78 11.91 8.95
C SER A 61 6.65 10.66 8.99
N VAL A 62 6.02 9.53 8.74
CA VAL A 62 6.68 8.24 8.50
C VAL A 62 6.20 7.69 7.16
N PHE A 63 7.12 7.12 6.37
CA PHE A 63 6.79 6.33 5.20
C PHE A 63 6.84 4.86 5.56
N PHE A 64 5.77 4.11 5.30
CA PHE A 64 5.85 2.66 5.25
C PHE A 64 5.99 2.24 3.79
N ALA A 65 7.06 1.52 3.51
CA ALA A 65 7.35 0.95 2.20
C ALA A 65 7.21 -0.57 2.27
N GLU A 66 6.61 -1.13 1.24
CA GLU A 66 6.49 -2.57 1.15
C GLU A 66 7.85 -3.23 0.94
N TYR A 67 8.09 -4.31 1.68
CA TYR A 67 9.14 -5.29 1.41
C TYR A 67 8.52 -6.60 0.97
N VAL A 68 8.76 -6.97 -0.29
CA VAL A 68 8.24 -8.22 -0.87
C VAL A 68 9.22 -9.35 -0.57
N ASN A 69 8.93 -10.15 0.44
CA ASN A 69 9.83 -11.23 0.89
C ASN A 69 9.69 -12.53 0.07
N ALA A 70 8.66 -12.65 -0.75
CA ALA A 70 8.43 -13.78 -1.66
C ALA A 70 7.54 -13.33 -2.83
N ASN A 71 7.66 -13.99 -3.99
CA ASN A 71 6.79 -13.70 -5.13
C ASN A 71 5.32 -13.73 -4.72
N LYS A 72 4.59 -12.68 -5.09
CA LYS A 72 3.18 -12.52 -4.75
C LYS A 72 2.35 -12.12 -5.97
N ALA A 73 1.03 -12.11 -5.81
CA ALA A 73 0.10 -11.64 -6.83
C ALA A 73 0.06 -10.11 -6.88
N ALA A 74 -0.11 -9.55 -8.08
CA ALA A 74 -0.47 -8.15 -8.27
C ALA A 74 -1.86 -7.87 -7.70
N THR A 75 -2.05 -6.69 -7.12
CA THR A 75 -3.32 -6.30 -6.50
C THR A 75 -3.76 -4.91 -6.93
N LEU A 76 -5.06 -4.74 -7.17
CA LEU A 76 -5.74 -3.46 -7.24
C LEU A 76 -6.49 -3.26 -5.93
N ILE A 77 -6.13 -2.25 -5.18
CA ILE A 77 -6.73 -1.90 -3.89
C ILE A 77 -7.61 -0.68 -4.09
N GLY A 78 -8.89 -0.82 -3.84
CA GLY A 78 -9.85 0.27 -3.97
C GLY A 78 -9.69 1.33 -2.89
N LEU A 79 -10.24 2.51 -3.15
CA LEU A 79 -10.43 3.53 -2.13
C LEU A 79 -11.25 2.96 -0.97
N SER A 80 -10.97 3.44 0.25
CA SER A 80 -11.73 3.04 1.44
C SER A 80 -13.21 3.45 1.35
N LEU A 81 -14.08 2.50 1.59
CA LEU A 81 -15.54 2.66 1.59
C LEU A 81 -16.12 2.83 3.01
N ARG A 82 -15.30 3.28 3.99
CA ARG A 82 -15.73 3.49 5.40
C ARG A 82 -16.95 4.39 5.53
N SER A 83 -17.14 5.34 4.63
CA SER A 83 -18.29 6.25 4.58
C SER A 83 -19.45 5.74 3.75
N THR A 84 -19.30 4.59 3.06
CA THR A 84 -20.32 4.02 2.18
C THR A 84 -21.18 3.02 2.95
N THR A 85 -22.49 3.18 2.90
CA THR A 85 -23.41 2.21 3.48
C THR A 85 -23.71 1.07 2.52
N LEU A 86 -24.17 -0.07 3.04
CA LEU A 86 -24.58 -1.19 2.19
C LEU A 86 -25.70 -0.79 1.23
N GLU A 87 -26.63 0.05 1.67
CA GLU A 87 -27.74 0.52 0.82
C GLU A 87 -27.25 1.38 -0.35
N GLN A 88 -26.23 2.21 -0.13
CA GLN A 88 -25.57 2.95 -1.21
C GLN A 88 -24.83 2.01 -2.16
N LEU A 89 -24.14 1.00 -1.63
CA LEU A 89 -23.43 0.01 -2.43
C LEU A 89 -24.38 -0.78 -3.34
N LYS A 90 -25.59 -1.12 -2.86
CA LYS A 90 -26.63 -1.82 -3.63
C LYS A 90 -27.12 -1.04 -4.87
N LEU A 91 -26.89 0.26 -4.93
CA LEU A 91 -27.23 1.07 -6.10
C LEU A 91 -26.25 0.89 -7.26
N VAL A 92 -25.09 0.26 -7.01
CA VAL A 92 -24.09 0.06 -8.06
C VAL A 92 -24.60 -0.97 -9.06
N ASN A 93 -24.75 -0.50 -10.29
CA ASN A 93 -25.09 -1.30 -11.45
C ASN A 93 -24.40 -0.71 -12.68
N GLY A 94 -23.48 -1.46 -13.28
CA GLY A 94 -22.70 -0.96 -14.42
C GLY A 94 -21.59 -1.89 -14.85
N THR A 95 -20.82 -1.46 -15.84
CA THR A 95 -19.68 -2.22 -16.34
C THR A 95 -18.43 -1.95 -15.48
N LEU A 96 -17.67 -3.00 -15.23
CA LEU A 96 -16.33 -2.95 -14.65
C LEU A 96 -15.35 -3.68 -15.56
N ASN A 97 -14.26 -3.01 -15.90
CA ASN A 97 -13.19 -3.56 -16.71
C ASN A 97 -11.87 -3.46 -15.92
N VAL A 98 -11.10 -4.53 -15.90
CA VAL A 98 -9.75 -4.58 -15.28
C VAL A 98 -8.89 -5.50 -16.15
N THR A 99 -7.69 -5.07 -16.49
CA THR A 99 -6.71 -5.95 -17.15
C THR A 99 -5.95 -6.71 -16.09
N ILE A 100 -5.98 -8.04 -16.15
CA ILE A 100 -5.29 -8.94 -15.21
C ILE A 100 -4.39 -9.85 -16.03
N ASP A 101 -3.09 -9.88 -15.74
CA ASP A 101 -2.08 -10.69 -16.43
C ASP A 101 -2.16 -10.50 -17.96
N GLY A 102 -2.28 -9.25 -18.40
CA GLY A 102 -2.40 -8.88 -19.80
C GLY A 102 -3.76 -9.18 -20.43
N THR A 103 -4.70 -9.80 -19.71
CA THR A 103 -6.04 -10.14 -20.23
C THR A 103 -7.09 -9.17 -19.70
N LEU A 104 -7.82 -8.53 -20.59
CA LEU A 104 -8.95 -7.67 -20.22
C LEU A 104 -10.11 -8.52 -19.66
N LYS A 105 -10.46 -8.29 -18.42
CA LYS A 105 -11.67 -8.82 -17.76
C LYS A 105 -12.74 -7.77 -17.79
N THR A 106 -13.90 -8.12 -18.32
CA THR A 106 -15.05 -7.22 -18.43
C THR A 106 -16.28 -7.90 -17.83
N GLY A 107 -17.00 -7.22 -16.97
CA GLY A 107 -18.23 -7.73 -16.37
C GLY A 107 -19.26 -6.65 -16.12
N THR A 108 -20.54 -7.03 -16.16
CA THR A 108 -21.63 -6.20 -15.65
C THR A 108 -21.81 -6.52 -14.17
N VAL A 109 -21.48 -5.56 -13.32
CA VAL A 109 -21.64 -5.64 -11.87
C VAL A 109 -23.03 -5.14 -11.51
N ASN A 110 -23.80 -5.93 -10.78
CA ASN A 110 -25.07 -5.54 -10.20
C ASN A 110 -25.09 -5.97 -8.72
N LEU A 111 -25.06 -5.01 -7.81
CA LEU A 111 -24.97 -5.25 -6.38
C LEU A 111 -26.33 -5.13 -5.65
N SER A 112 -27.46 -5.05 -6.38
CA SER A 112 -28.79 -4.86 -5.79
C SER A 112 -29.19 -5.97 -4.79
N THR A 113 -28.63 -7.16 -4.93
CA THR A 113 -28.90 -8.31 -4.07
C THR A 113 -27.87 -8.52 -2.97
N ALA A 114 -26.82 -7.67 -2.90
CA ALA A 114 -25.75 -7.82 -1.92
C ALA A 114 -26.30 -7.72 -0.49
N THR A 115 -25.91 -8.66 0.36
CA THR A 115 -26.29 -8.72 1.78
C THR A 115 -25.19 -8.21 2.71
N SER A 116 -23.96 -8.05 2.19
CA SER A 116 -22.79 -7.51 2.89
C SER A 116 -21.76 -7.02 1.86
N PHE A 117 -20.73 -6.30 2.33
CA PHE A 117 -19.58 -5.96 1.48
C PHE A 117 -18.81 -7.18 0.97
N SER A 118 -18.69 -8.23 1.80
CA SER A 118 -18.08 -9.49 1.37
C SER A 118 -18.90 -10.22 0.31
N ASP A 119 -20.23 -10.17 0.41
CA ASP A 119 -21.12 -10.72 -0.60
C ASP A 119 -21.05 -9.91 -1.91
N ALA A 120 -20.97 -8.58 -1.81
CA ALA A 120 -20.72 -7.72 -2.97
C ALA A 120 -19.39 -8.07 -3.66
N ALA A 121 -18.32 -8.36 -2.90
CA ALA A 121 -17.06 -8.83 -3.48
C ALA A 121 -17.23 -10.14 -4.28
N THR A 122 -18.06 -11.06 -3.78
CA THR A 122 -18.39 -12.31 -4.49
C THR A 122 -19.15 -12.06 -5.79
N LEU A 123 -20.09 -11.11 -5.78
CA LEU A 123 -20.82 -10.71 -7.00
C LEU A 123 -19.88 -10.07 -8.03
N ILE A 124 -18.95 -9.22 -7.60
CA ILE A 124 -17.93 -8.61 -8.46
C ILE A 124 -17.00 -9.70 -9.02
N ALA A 125 -16.54 -10.63 -8.17
CA ALA A 125 -15.68 -11.75 -8.57
C ALA A 125 -16.34 -12.61 -9.66
N THR A 126 -17.64 -12.89 -9.51
CA THR A 126 -18.42 -13.64 -10.48
C THR A 126 -18.54 -12.87 -11.81
N ALA A 127 -18.83 -11.58 -11.75
CA ALA A 127 -18.98 -10.73 -12.95
C ALA A 127 -17.68 -10.63 -13.77
N LEU A 128 -16.53 -10.51 -13.10
CA LEU A 128 -15.22 -10.39 -13.74
C LEU A 128 -14.54 -11.74 -14.01
N THR A 129 -15.02 -12.83 -13.42
CA THR A 129 -14.28 -14.10 -13.38
C THR A 129 -12.85 -13.88 -12.87
N ALA A 130 -12.74 -13.27 -11.70
CA ALA A 130 -11.49 -12.85 -11.08
C ALA A 130 -11.51 -13.07 -9.56
N VAL A 131 -10.35 -12.98 -8.91
CA VAL A 131 -10.25 -13.03 -7.45
C VAL A 131 -10.55 -11.64 -6.89
N VAL A 132 -11.68 -11.50 -6.19
CA VAL A 132 -12.09 -10.26 -5.54
C VAL A 132 -12.46 -10.53 -4.09
N THR A 133 -11.96 -9.72 -3.19
CA THR A 133 -12.25 -9.78 -1.75
C THR A 133 -12.60 -8.40 -1.23
N PHE A 134 -13.26 -8.34 -0.08
CA PHE A 134 -13.42 -7.11 0.68
C PHE A 134 -12.48 -7.15 1.88
N ASP A 135 -11.50 -6.24 1.88
CA ASP A 135 -10.57 -6.11 2.99
C ASP A 135 -11.22 -5.32 4.13
N THR A 136 -11.44 -5.98 5.26
CA THR A 136 -12.14 -5.38 6.40
C THR A 136 -11.29 -4.40 7.18
N GLN A 137 -9.96 -4.44 7.08
CA GLN A 137 -9.07 -3.47 7.71
C GLN A 137 -9.04 -2.17 6.88
N LEU A 138 -8.82 -2.28 5.58
CA LEU A 138 -8.81 -1.14 4.66
C LEU A 138 -10.24 -0.63 4.37
N GLN A 139 -11.26 -1.47 4.59
CA GLN A 139 -12.64 -1.23 4.18
C GLN A 139 -12.75 -0.96 2.67
N SER A 140 -12.07 -1.77 1.87
CA SER A 140 -12.01 -1.61 0.42
C SER A 140 -12.11 -2.93 -0.33
N PHE A 141 -12.54 -2.88 -1.59
CA PHE A 141 -12.43 -4.02 -2.49
C PHE A 141 -10.99 -4.19 -2.94
N VAL A 142 -10.54 -5.44 -2.97
CA VAL A 142 -9.22 -5.83 -3.47
C VAL A 142 -9.42 -6.85 -4.58
N ILE A 143 -8.87 -6.55 -5.77
CA ILE A 143 -8.83 -7.48 -6.90
C ILE A 143 -7.38 -7.98 -7.00
N ALA A 144 -7.20 -9.29 -7.08
CA ALA A 144 -5.89 -9.91 -7.18
C ALA A 144 -5.73 -10.68 -8.50
N SER A 145 -4.49 -10.69 -9.02
CA SER A 145 -4.11 -11.60 -10.07
C SER A 145 -4.19 -13.06 -9.61
N GLY A 146 -4.39 -13.97 -10.54
CA GLY A 146 -4.32 -15.41 -10.28
C GLY A 146 -2.90 -15.98 -10.37
N THR A 147 -1.91 -15.18 -10.80
CA THR A 147 -0.50 -15.55 -10.90
C THR A 147 0.36 -14.80 -9.89
N THR A 148 1.62 -15.17 -9.76
CA THR A 148 2.60 -14.51 -8.88
C THR A 148 3.91 -14.25 -9.60
N GLY A 149 4.71 -13.29 -9.13
CA GLY A 149 6.00 -12.96 -9.71
C GLY A 149 5.89 -12.17 -11.03
N GLU A 150 6.88 -12.28 -11.88
CA GLU A 150 7.04 -11.44 -13.09
C GLU A 150 5.84 -11.45 -14.06
N THR A 151 5.07 -12.54 -14.08
CA THR A 151 3.90 -12.69 -14.96
C THR A 151 2.64 -12.08 -14.39
N SER A 152 2.68 -11.68 -13.13
CA SER A 152 1.53 -11.14 -12.42
C SER A 152 1.43 -9.63 -12.62
N SER A 153 0.29 -9.17 -13.12
CA SER A 153 0.04 -7.75 -13.34
C SER A 153 -1.44 -7.41 -13.24
N ILE A 154 -1.73 -6.16 -12.86
CA ILE A 154 -3.11 -5.67 -12.80
C ILE A 154 -3.15 -4.20 -13.18
N SER A 155 -4.24 -3.76 -13.80
CA SER A 155 -4.50 -2.35 -14.10
C SER A 155 -5.50 -1.72 -13.14
N PHE A 156 -5.64 -0.40 -13.18
CA PHE A 156 -6.78 0.28 -12.60
C PHE A 156 -8.09 -0.21 -13.22
N GLY A 157 -9.16 -0.13 -12.43
CA GLY A 157 -10.51 -0.37 -12.90
C GLY A 157 -11.01 0.77 -13.79
N SER A 158 -11.84 0.42 -14.77
CA SER A 158 -12.53 1.37 -15.63
C SER A 158 -13.97 0.90 -15.89
N GLY A 159 -14.78 1.76 -16.51
CA GLY A 159 -16.19 1.50 -16.73
C GLY A 159 -17.08 2.18 -15.68
N THR A 160 -18.39 2.11 -15.88
CA THR A 160 -19.37 2.91 -15.13
C THR A 160 -19.50 2.52 -13.64
N ALA A 161 -19.07 1.32 -13.25
CA ALA A 161 -19.06 0.88 -11.86
C ALA A 161 -17.72 1.16 -11.14
N ALA A 162 -16.64 1.44 -11.86
CA ALA A 162 -15.30 1.54 -11.28
C ALA A 162 -15.19 2.63 -10.20
N ASP A 163 -15.68 3.83 -10.47
CA ASP A 163 -15.62 4.96 -9.53
C ASP A 163 -16.46 4.69 -8.27
N ALA A 164 -17.68 4.17 -8.45
CA ALA A 164 -18.56 3.86 -7.33
C ALA A 164 -18.03 2.76 -6.42
N LEU A 165 -17.18 1.87 -6.95
CA LEU A 165 -16.49 0.82 -6.20
C LEU A 165 -15.14 1.28 -5.66
N GLY A 166 -14.71 2.51 -5.95
CA GLY A 166 -13.41 3.04 -5.58
C GLY A 166 -12.24 2.36 -6.29
N LEU A 167 -12.46 1.72 -7.46
CA LEU A 167 -11.47 0.90 -8.17
C LEU A 167 -10.79 1.64 -9.33
N SER A 168 -11.20 2.88 -9.62
CA SER A 168 -10.58 3.69 -10.67
C SER A 168 -9.38 4.47 -10.14
N GLU A 169 -8.45 4.84 -11.01
CA GLU A 169 -7.32 5.71 -10.69
C GLU A 169 -7.79 7.08 -10.18
N VAL A 170 -8.74 7.69 -10.86
CA VAL A 170 -9.33 8.98 -10.47
C VAL A 170 -10.06 8.87 -9.13
N GLY A 171 -10.65 7.71 -8.83
CA GLY A 171 -11.29 7.40 -7.57
C GLY A 171 -10.31 7.17 -6.41
N GLY A 172 -9.00 7.17 -6.65
CA GLY A 172 -7.98 7.00 -5.61
C GLY A 172 -7.63 5.54 -5.32
N ALA A 173 -7.93 4.61 -6.23
CA ALA A 173 -7.43 3.24 -6.15
C ALA A 173 -5.90 3.20 -6.26
N ILE A 174 -5.30 2.12 -5.76
CA ILE A 174 -3.86 1.89 -5.81
C ILE A 174 -3.61 0.55 -6.50
N VAL A 175 -2.75 0.56 -7.50
CA VAL A 175 -2.22 -0.65 -8.14
C VAL A 175 -0.90 -1.02 -7.48
N ASN A 176 -0.78 -2.27 -7.06
CA ASN A 176 0.46 -2.83 -6.57
C ASN A 176 0.93 -3.97 -7.47
N ASN A 177 1.89 -3.67 -8.33
CA ASN A 177 2.54 -4.60 -9.24
C ASN A 177 3.95 -5.01 -8.74
N ASN A 178 4.27 -4.81 -7.47
CA ASN A 178 5.49 -5.32 -6.85
C ASN A 178 5.30 -6.80 -6.52
N THR A 179 5.54 -7.64 -7.48
CA THR A 179 5.15 -9.05 -7.43
C THR A 179 6.32 -10.01 -7.26
N VAL A 180 7.53 -9.52 -7.53
CA VAL A 180 8.79 -10.27 -7.38
C VAL A 180 9.41 -9.99 -6.02
N ALA A 181 10.01 -11.00 -5.41
CA ALA A 181 10.73 -10.84 -4.15
C ALA A 181 11.82 -9.76 -4.26
N ASP A 182 11.85 -8.86 -3.30
CA ASP A 182 12.78 -7.74 -3.26
C ASP A 182 14.19 -8.17 -2.89
N THR A 183 15.16 -7.46 -3.49
CA THR A 183 16.47 -7.21 -2.90
C THR A 183 16.46 -5.85 -2.19
N ALA A 184 17.44 -5.56 -1.36
CA ALA A 184 17.57 -4.24 -0.74
C ALA A 184 17.67 -3.12 -1.80
N ASP A 185 18.43 -3.37 -2.85
CA ASP A 185 18.60 -2.41 -3.95
C ASP A 185 17.25 -2.13 -4.64
N SER A 186 16.47 -3.17 -5.02
CA SER A 186 15.18 -2.98 -5.72
C SER A 186 14.14 -2.27 -4.85
N ALA A 187 14.05 -2.60 -3.56
CA ALA A 187 13.12 -1.95 -2.65
C ALA A 187 13.47 -0.46 -2.42
N LEU A 188 14.77 -0.16 -2.29
CA LEU A 188 15.25 1.21 -2.11
C LEU A 188 15.15 2.04 -3.39
N GLU A 189 15.44 1.46 -4.56
CA GLU A 189 15.21 2.13 -5.85
C GLU A 189 13.75 2.54 -5.99
N ARG A 190 12.81 1.64 -5.70
CA ARG A 190 11.36 1.94 -5.73
C ARG A 190 10.98 3.10 -4.81
N VAL A 191 11.58 3.18 -3.61
CA VAL A 191 11.35 4.29 -2.69
C VAL A 191 11.97 5.58 -3.20
N THR A 192 13.21 5.55 -3.69
CA THR A 192 13.93 6.74 -4.15
C THR A 192 13.38 7.30 -5.47
N ASP A 193 12.77 6.47 -6.29
CA ASP A 193 12.03 6.91 -7.48
C ASP A 193 10.77 7.69 -7.11
N GLU A 194 10.12 7.32 -6.01
CA GLU A 194 8.89 7.99 -5.54
C GLU A 194 9.20 9.23 -4.70
N THR A 195 10.18 9.15 -3.79
CA THR A 195 10.51 10.27 -2.89
C THR A 195 11.96 10.23 -2.43
N LEU A 196 12.52 11.43 -2.25
CA LEU A 196 13.81 11.64 -1.58
C LEU A 196 13.66 12.43 -0.27
N ASN A 197 12.42 12.64 0.20
CA ASN A 197 12.13 13.41 1.40
C ASN A 197 12.20 12.58 2.68
N PHE A 198 13.28 11.83 2.83
CA PHE A 198 13.59 11.06 4.04
C PHE A 198 15.11 11.00 4.25
N ALA A 199 15.53 10.66 5.46
CA ALA A 199 16.94 10.40 5.76
C ALA A 199 17.12 9.12 6.59
N PRO A 200 16.40 8.87 7.70
CA PRO A 200 16.46 7.60 8.41
C PRO A 200 15.80 6.47 7.61
N ILE A 201 16.39 5.28 7.70
CA ILE A 201 15.86 4.05 7.10
C ILE A 201 15.88 2.96 8.17
N THR A 202 14.83 2.16 8.25
CA THR A 202 14.76 0.97 9.10
C THR A 202 13.82 -0.08 8.51
N ASP A 203 13.78 -1.25 9.11
CA ASP A 203 12.82 -2.30 8.77
C ASP A 203 12.13 -2.87 10.02
N LEU A 204 10.95 -3.45 9.83
CA LEU A 204 10.21 -4.18 10.86
C LEU A 204 10.25 -5.71 10.65
N GLY A 205 11.02 -6.18 9.67
CA GLY A 205 11.13 -7.61 9.34
C GLY A 205 12.16 -8.35 10.16
N PHE A 206 13.16 -7.63 10.66
CA PHE A 206 14.27 -8.17 11.47
C PHE A 206 15.10 -9.27 10.79
N ASP A 207 15.12 -9.29 9.45
CA ASP A 207 16.02 -10.15 8.70
C ASP A 207 17.43 -9.53 8.68
N LEU A 208 18.39 -10.22 9.33
CA LEU A 208 19.73 -9.68 9.48
C LEU A 208 20.47 -9.55 8.14
N ASP A 209 20.24 -10.45 7.20
CA ASP A 209 20.90 -10.39 5.90
C ASP A 209 20.33 -9.25 5.06
N TRP A 210 19.00 -9.07 5.05
CA TRP A 210 18.35 -7.90 4.49
C TRP A 210 18.88 -6.59 5.09
N PHE A 211 19.04 -6.53 6.41
CA PHE A 211 19.53 -5.34 7.09
C PHE A 211 21.01 -5.02 6.74
N LYS A 212 21.85 -6.04 6.54
CA LYS A 212 23.20 -5.85 6.03
C LYS A 212 23.23 -5.28 4.62
N ASP A 213 22.34 -5.74 3.76
CA ASP A 213 22.21 -5.23 2.38
C ASP A 213 21.75 -3.77 2.37
N LEU A 214 20.79 -3.40 3.24
CA LEU A 214 20.42 -2.00 3.47
C LEU A 214 21.63 -1.16 3.92
N ALA A 215 22.44 -1.68 4.85
CA ALA A 215 23.64 -0.99 5.32
C ALA A 215 24.67 -0.80 4.21
N MET A 216 24.86 -1.79 3.35
CA MET A 216 25.74 -1.67 2.19
C MET A 216 25.24 -0.62 1.21
N TRP A 217 23.93 -0.55 0.97
CA TRP A 217 23.34 0.47 0.11
C TRP A 217 23.55 1.88 0.71
N VAL A 218 23.27 2.07 2.00
CA VAL A 218 23.43 3.37 2.68
C VAL A 218 24.87 3.86 2.60
N THR A 219 25.88 2.98 2.75
CA THR A 219 27.29 3.36 2.65
C THR A 219 27.69 3.88 1.27
N LYS A 220 26.98 3.47 0.21
CA LYS A 220 27.22 3.97 -1.17
C LYS A 220 26.64 5.36 -1.41
N GLN A 221 25.78 5.88 -0.51
CA GLN A 221 25.00 7.12 -0.71
C GLN A 221 25.69 8.40 -0.18
N ASN A 222 27.01 8.40 0.05
CA ASN A 222 27.78 9.56 0.51
C ASN A 222 27.18 10.24 1.76
N HIS A 223 26.80 9.46 2.75
CA HIS A 223 26.23 9.91 4.02
C HIS A 223 24.88 10.68 3.91
N ARG A 224 24.16 10.52 2.81
CA ARG A 224 22.85 11.14 2.63
C ARG A 224 21.78 10.49 3.52
N PHE A 225 21.91 9.20 3.78
CA PHE A 225 20.96 8.41 4.57
C PHE A 225 21.65 7.77 5.75
N TRP A 226 20.89 7.40 6.76
CA TRP A 226 21.34 6.60 7.89
C TRP A 226 20.38 5.45 8.17
N LEU A 227 20.95 4.36 8.65
CA LEU A 227 20.24 3.17 9.03
C LEU A 227 20.17 3.09 10.56
N PHE A 228 19.01 2.70 11.10
CA PHE A 228 18.86 2.42 12.52
C PHE A 228 17.97 1.17 12.72
N GLN A 229 18.15 0.50 13.85
CA GLN A 229 17.45 -0.70 14.24
C GLN A 229 16.77 -0.49 15.60
#